data_307187e49320822fc6c073727fb19b1d
#
_entry.id   307187e49320822fc6c073727fb19b1d
#
_cell.length_a   1.000
_cell.length_b   1.000
_cell.length_c   1.000
_cell.angle_alpha   90.00
_cell.angle_beta   90.00
_cell.angle_gamma   90.00
#
_symmetry.space_group_name_H-M   'P 1'
#
loop_
_entity.id
_entity.type
_entity.pdbx_description
1 polymer ?
#
loop_
_entity_poly.entity_id
_entity_poly.type
_entity_poly.pdbx_seq_one_letter_code
_entity_poly.pdbx_strand_id
1 'polypeptide(L)' 'MKTERFIVTNMKCTGCVNTVKTELSLMDGISEVYVDLSKMEVTVNYSTEKLSSNDIIRKLTNIGYPVK' A
#
# COMPACT_ATOMS: atom_id res chain seq x y z
N MET A 1 11.40 -11.09 -4.87
CA MET A 1 10.58 -9.96 -4.45
C MET A 1 9.81 -9.41 -5.64
N LYS A 2 8.63 -8.90 -5.39
CA LYS A 2 7.77 -8.38 -6.45
C LYS A 2 7.40 -6.94 -6.16
N THR A 3 7.35 -6.13 -7.21
CA THR A 3 6.88 -4.76 -7.12
C THR A 3 5.51 -4.66 -7.77
N GLU A 4 4.54 -4.14 -7.04
CA GLU A 4 3.18 -3.98 -7.54
C GLU A 4 2.67 -2.58 -7.26
N ARG A 5 1.83 -2.07 -8.16
CA ARG A 5 1.21 -0.77 -8.01
C ARG A 5 -0.28 -0.92 -7.83
N PHE A 6 -0.81 -0.16 -6.89
CA PHE A 6 -2.23 -0.14 -6.58
C PHE A 6 -2.74 1.27 -6.68
N ILE A 7 -3.88 1.46 -7.34
CA ILE A 7 -4.56 2.75 -7.35
C ILE A 7 -5.54 2.73 -6.19
N VAL A 8 -5.35 3.63 -5.23
CA VAL A 8 -6.19 3.68 -4.04
C VAL A 8 -7.14 4.87 -4.09
N THR A 9 -8.26 4.73 -3.39
CA THR A 9 -9.24 5.80 -3.25
C THR A 9 -9.11 6.45 -1.88
N ASN A 10 -9.74 7.60 -1.71
CA ASN A 10 -9.77 8.34 -0.43
C ASN A 10 -8.43 8.91 0.05
N MET A 11 -7.38 8.79 -0.72
CA MET A 11 -6.07 9.34 -0.34
C MET A 11 -6.03 10.80 -0.79
N LYS A 12 -6.29 11.72 0.14
CA LYS A 12 -6.50 13.13 -0.20
C LYS A 12 -5.45 14.09 0.35
N CYS A 13 -4.59 13.64 1.25
CA CYS A 13 -3.63 14.54 1.90
C CYS A 13 -2.38 13.78 2.32
N THR A 14 -1.37 14.56 2.74
CA THR A 14 -0.10 14.00 3.18
C THR A 14 -0.26 13.06 4.39
N GLY A 15 -1.22 13.35 5.27
CA GLY A 15 -1.50 12.47 6.39
C GLY A 15 -1.95 11.09 5.94
N CYS A 16 -2.75 11.02 4.89
CA CYS A 16 -3.16 9.74 4.31
C CYS A 16 -1.98 8.98 3.76
N VAL A 17 -1.07 9.68 3.08
CA VAL A 17 0.16 9.07 2.55
C VAL A 17 0.97 8.45 3.68
N ASN A 18 1.15 9.18 4.77
CA ASN A 18 1.92 8.69 5.91
C ASN A 18 1.26 7.48 6.55
N THR A 19 -0.06 7.49 6.67
CA THR A 19 -0.81 6.37 7.23
C THR A 19 -0.61 5.12 6.37
N VAL A 20 -0.76 5.24 5.06
CA VAL A 20 -0.59 4.11 4.14
C VAL A 20 0.83 3.56 4.24
N LYS A 21 1.83 4.42 4.19
CA LYS A 21 3.23 3.99 4.26
C LYS A 21 3.52 3.29 5.57
N THR A 22 3.09 3.87 6.69
CA THR A 22 3.35 3.31 8.01
C THR A 22 2.68 1.95 8.17
N GLU A 23 1.39 1.87 7.83
CA GLU A 23 0.63 0.65 8.01
C GLU A 23 1.15 -0.50 7.12
N LEU A 24 1.48 -0.20 5.87
CA LEU A 24 2.02 -1.23 4.99
C LEU A 24 3.42 -1.65 5.42
N SER A 25 4.23 -0.72 5.90
CA SER A 25 5.59 -1.04 6.37
C SER A 25 5.60 -1.94 7.59
N LEU A 26 4.52 -1.97 8.35
CA LEU A 26 4.39 -2.84 9.51
C LEU A 26 4.10 -4.30 9.13
N MET A 27 3.69 -4.55 7.91
CA MET A 27 3.41 -5.91 7.45
C MET A 27 4.70 -6.69 7.23
N ASP A 28 4.73 -7.93 7.73
CA ASP A 28 5.87 -8.81 7.50
C ASP A 28 5.95 -9.18 6.03
N GLY A 29 7.11 -8.99 5.44
CA GLY A 29 7.33 -9.25 4.02
C GLY A 29 7.36 -8.01 3.14
N ILE A 30 7.00 -6.85 3.67
CA ILE A 30 7.09 -5.59 2.95
C ILE A 30 8.53 -5.08 3.01
N SER A 31 9.11 -4.79 1.86
CA SER A 31 10.46 -4.25 1.76
C SER A 31 10.43 -2.73 1.63
N GLU A 32 9.64 -2.23 0.69
CA GLU A 32 9.55 -0.79 0.46
C GLU A 32 8.14 -0.40 0.05
N VAL A 33 7.76 0.82 0.39
CA VAL A 33 6.47 1.39 0.03
C VAL A 33 6.70 2.80 -0.50
N TYR A 34 6.18 3.07 -1.69
CA TYR A 34 6.21 4.39 -2.30
C TYR A 34 4.78 4.83 -2.56
N VAL A 35 4.48 6.07 -2.24
CA VAL A 35 3.13 6.61 -2.45
C VAL A 35 3.23 7.88 -3.28
N ASP A 36 2.44 7.94 -4.35
CA ASP A 36 2.33 9.12 -5.19
C ASP A 36 0.92 9.68 -5.02
N LEU A 37 0.82 10.77 -4.26
CA LEU A 37 -0.46 11.37 -3.94
C LEU A 37 -1.16 11.95 -5.18
N SER A 38 -0.41 12.53 -6.09
CA SER A 38 -1.00 13.15 -7.27
C SER A 38 -1.64 12.12 -8.20
N LYS A 39 -1.14 10.90 -8.20
CA LYS A 39 -1.69 9.79 -8.99
C LYS A 39 -2.54 8.85 -8.17
N MET A 40 -2.60 9.07 -6.86
CA MET A 40 -3.27 8.19 -5.92
C MET A 40 -2.79 6.75 -6.04
N GLU A 41 -1.48 6.61 -6.22
CA GLU A 41 -0.84 5.33 -6.51
C GLU A 41 0.07 4.90 -5.37
N VAL A 42 -0.03 3.65 -5.00
CA VAL A 42 0.85 3.04 -3.99
C VAL A 42 1.65 1.95 -4.67
N THR A 43 2.97 2.07 -4.60
CA THR A 43 3.89 1.06 -5.14
C THR A 43 4.51 0.32 -3.97
N VAL A 44 4.38 -1.00 -3.98
CA VAL A 44 4.85 -1.85 -2.88
C VAL A 44 5.83 -2.86 -3.42
N ASN A 45 6.97 -2.98 -2.74
CA ASN A 45 7.95 -4.01 -3.01
C ASN A 45 7.88 -5.02 -1.85
N TYR A 46 7.52 -6.26 -2.15
CA TYR A 46 7.24 -7.24 -1.11
C TYR A 46 7.71 -8.64 -1.49
N SER A 47 7.83 -9.49 -0.48
CA SER A 47 8.20 -10.89 -0.65
C SER A 47 6.96 -11.71 -0.99
N THR A 48 6.95 -12.34 -2.16
CA THR A 48 5.83 -13.17 -2.59
C THR A 48 5.71 -14.46 -1.77
N GLU A 49 6.74 -14.81 -1.04
CA GLU A 49 6.70 -15.97 -0.14
C GLU A 49 5.92 -15.69 1.14
N LYS A 50 5.85 -14.42 1.54
CA LYS A 50 5.20 -14.02 2.80
C LYS A 50 3.86 -13.36 2.57
N LEU A 51 3.68 -12.67 1.44
CA LEU A 51 2.49 -11.88 1.15
C LEU A 51 2.02 -12.12 -0.27
N SER A 52 0.73 -11.88 -0.48
CA SER A 52 0.15 -11.84 -1.81
C SER A 52 -0.44 -10.46 -2.07
N SER A 53 -0.78 -10.19 -3.33
CA SER A 53 -1.47 -8.93 -3.69
C SER A 53 -2.75 -8.75 -2.87
N ASN A 54 -3.48 -9.85 -2.65
CA ASN A 54 -4.73 -9.80 -1.89
C ASN A 54 -4.51 -9.37 -0.45
N ASP A 55 -3.41 -9.77 0.17
CA ASP A 55 -3.09 -9.36 1.53
C ASP A 55 -2.90 -7.85 1.62
N ILE A 56 -2.21 -7.29 0.64
CA ILE A 56 -1.96 -5.84 0.57
C ILE A 56 -3.25 -5.08 0.32
N ILE A 57 -4.06 -5.56 -0.63
CA ILE A 57 -5.36 -4.96 -0.95
C ILE A 57 -6.27 -4.97 0.28
N ARG A 58 -6.28 -6.08 0.99
CA ARG A 58 -7.08 -6.21 2.21
C ARG A 58 -6.63 -5.23 3.28
N LYS A 59 -5.33 -5.07 3.45
CA LYS A 59 -4.79 -4.12 4.41
C LYS A 59 -5.18 -2.69 4.05
N LEU A 60 -5.04 -2.32 2.77
CA LEU A 60 -5.42 -1.00 2.31
C LEU A 60 -6.91 -0.72 2.56
N THR A 61 -7.76 -1.71 2.29
CA THR A 61 -9.19 -1.59 2.55
C THR A 61 -9.47 -1.39 4.04
N ASN A 62 -8.78 -2.16 4.89
CA ASN A 62 -8.98 -2.10 6.34
C ASN A 62 -8.59 -0.76 6.94
N ILE A 63 -7.59 -0.11 6.39
CA ILE A 63 -7.16 1.20 6.91
C ILE A 63 -7.92 2.37 6.27
N GLY A 64 -8.91 2.09 5.44
CA GLY A 64 -9.79 3.11 4.88
C GLY A 64 -9.39 3.61 3.50
N TYR A 65 -8.48 2.93 2.81
CA TYR A 65 -8.01 3.33 1.48
C TYR A 65 -8.18 2.17 0.49
N PRO A 66 -9.42 1.84 0.14
CA PRO A 66 -9.65 0.69 -0.74
C PRO A 66 -9.02 0.88 -2.12
N VAL A 67 -8.57 -0.22 -2.69
CA VAL A 67 -7.98 -0.23 -4.03
C VAL A 67 -9.10 -0.11 -5.06
N LYS A 68 -8.86 0.73 -6.04
CA LYS A 68 -9.82 0.97 -7.10
C LYS A 68 -9.96 -0.23 -8.05
#